data_9e005025187547d3032cd6187553f8e7
#
_entry.id   9e005025187547d3032cd6187553f8e7
#
_cell.length_a   1.000
_cell.length_b   1.000
_cell.length_c   1.000
_cell.angle_alpha   90.00
_cell.angle_beta   90.00
_cell.angle_gamma   90.00
#
_symmetry.space_group_name_H-M   'P 1'
#
loop_
_entity.id
_entity.type
_entity.pdbx_description
1 polymer ?
#
loop_
_entity_poly.entity_id
_entity_poly.type
_entity_poly.pdbx_seq_one_letter_code
_entity_poly.pdbx_strand_id
1 'polypeptide(L)'
;MYHKFLIRMNEPEDWLRHWDEGTQVVNDFIFPYGPYEKNEMSDTIYHEGATVGYHQHQKGYETFQIARGSVECVIRGKRFVAHAGDIIHLVPYTSHGFKFLEEGTIWRELFQEINMSQGIMDKNTVAQNYPHYREDPEFMDMYRGEHKSLTRLPPVPVDVDKRTMHEVRTPEFAYSEYSGDGYNIKLKVGKWETNGVKEIWEAHVKQGLQVDYAYPHANWELYYVMSGALEVTVLGETFVAGPDCLVHIPPFHAHSIRVLEDAHVLDYGGETDLLALMEDLDSLNAHQPEKLEDAAFMQQFKRKYRCYVTDCDMK
;
A
#
# COMPACT_ATOMS: atom_id res chain seq x y z
N MET A 1 8.31 9.32 19.40
CA MET A 1 8.38 8.16 18.51
C MET A 1 8.88 8.67 17.19
N TYR A 2 9.92 8.10 16.65
CA TYR A 2 10.60 8.66 15.48
C TYR A 2 9.88 8.16 14.22
N HIS A 3 9.19 9.05 13.51
CA HIS A 3 8.68 8.76 12.19
C HIS A 3 9.72 9.20 11.17
N LYS A 4 10.28 8.29 10.42
CA LYS A 4 11.09 8.63 9.24
C LYS A 4 10.13 9.01 8.11
N PHE A 5 10.37 10.16 7.49
CA PHE A 5 9.64 10.56 6.29
C PHE A 5 10.15 9.85 5.04
N LEU A 6 11.44 9.50 5.02
CA LEU A 6 12.07 8.75 3.96
C LEU A 6 12.55 7.40 4.51
N ILE A 7 12.08 6.31 3.89
CA ILE A 7 12.48 4.94 4.18
C ILE A 7 13.12 4.38 2.91
N ARG A 8 14.41 4.08 2.97
CA ARG A 8 15.12 3.39 1.90
C ARG A 8 14.98 1.90 2.15
N MET A 9 14.21 1.22 1.29
CA MET A 9 13.77 -0.14 1.58
C MET A 9 14.91 -1.17 1.58
N ASN A 10 16.03 -0.82 0.95
CA ASN A 10 17.23 -1.66 0.91
C ASN A 10 18.25 -1.34 2.02
N GLU A 11 17.96 -0.38 2.91
CA GLU A 11 18.85 0.05 3.97
C GLU A 11 18.37 -0.45 5.34
N PRO A 12 19.07 -1.43 5.97
CA PRO A 12 18.63 -2.04 7.23
C PRO A 12 18.40 -1.04 8.37
N GLU A 13 19.09 0.08 8.38
CA GLU A 13 18.92 1.13 9.39
C GLU A 13 17.61 1.89 9.27
N ASP A 14 16.91 1.78 8.13
CA ASP A 14 15.61 2.39 7.92
C ASP A 14 14.47 1.44 8.29
N TRP A 15 14.75 0.15 8.47
CA TRP A 15 13.73 -0.82 8.87
C TRP A 15 13.31 -0.60 10.32
N LEU A 16 12.02 -0.65 10.54
CA LEU A 16 11.48 -0.56 11.90
C LEU A 16 11.74 -1.85 12.66
N ARG A 17 11.61 -2.98 11.97
CA ARG A 17 11.83 -4.33 12.51
C ARG A 17 12.30 -5.26 11.40
N HIS A 18 12.96 -6.33 11.83
CA HIS A 18 13.45 -7.37 10.94
C HIS A 18 13.29 -8.73 11.61
N TRP A 19 12.73 -9.69 10.87
CA TRP A 19 12.59 -11.07 11.33
C TRP A 19 13.06 -12.02 10.23
N ASP A 20 13.90 -12.97 10.61
CA ASP A 20 14.26 -14.13 9.81
C ASP A 20 13.52 -15.35 10.40
N GLU A 21 12.59 -15.92 9.64
CA GLU A 21 11.80 -17.08 10.04
C GLU A 21 12.21 -18.35 9.28
N GLY A 22 13.35 -18.36 8.62
CA GLY A 22 13.93 -19.51 7.93
C GLY A 22 13.38 -19.73 6.52
N THR A 23 12.07 -19.60 6.28
CA THR A 23 11.46 -19.70 4.94
C THR A 23 11.11 -18.34 4.36
N GLN A 24 11.18 -17.32 5.20
CA GLN A 24 10.87 -15.95 4.86
C GLN A 24 11.67 -14.98 5.73
N VAL A 25 11.97 -13.81 5.17
CA VAL A 25 12.57 -12.67 5.88
C VAL A 25 11.60 -11.50 5.78
N VAL A 26 11.16 -10.97 6.90
CA VAL A 26 10.20 -9.85 6.97
C VAL A 26 10.93 -8.58 7.38
N ASN A 27 10.83 -7.55 6.54
CA ASN A 27 11.30 -6.18 6.81
C ASN A 27 10.08 -5.28 7.00
N ASP A 28 9.83 -4.86 8.22
CA ASP A 28 8.70 -4.01 8.57
C ASP A 28 9.11 -2.54 8.50
N PHE A 29 8.36 -1.74 7.76
CA PHE A 29 8.64 -0.33 7.52
C PHE A 29 7.71 0.60 8.29
N ILE A 30 6.43 0.20 8.40
CA ILE A 30 5.39 1.00 9.03
C ILE A 30 4.57 0.12 9.95
N PHE A 31 4.40 0.59 11.16
CA PHE A 31 3.60 -0.05 12.18
C PHE A 31 2.45 0.86 12.63
N PRO A 32 1.24 0.35 12.83
CA PRO A 32 0.10 1.15 13.27
C PRO A 32 0.28 1.61 14.72
N TYR A 33 0.54 2.90 14.89
CA TYR A 33 0.65 3.54 16.19
C TYR A 33 -0.60 4.38 16.49
N GLY A 34 -1.52 3.82 17.23
CA GLY A 34 -2.67 4.55 17.73
C GLY A 34 -3.92 4.50 16.83
N PRO A 35 -4.95 5.28 17.16
CA PRO A 35 -6.27 5.12 16.55
C PRO A 35 -6.37 5.62 15.10
N TYR A 36 -5.42 6.42 14.65
CA TYR A 36 -5.41 7.00 13.30
C TYR A 36 -4.56 6.20 12.31
N GLU A 37 -3.61 5.43 12.79
CA GLU A 37 -2.76 4.59 11.96
C GLU A 37 -3.32 3.17 11.94
N LYS A 38 -4.05 2.86 10.89
CA LYS A 38 -4.69 1.55 10.71
C LYS A 38 -3.95 0.64 9.76
N ASN A 39 -2.82 1.08 9.27
CA ASN A 39 -2.09 0.39 8.23
C ASN A 39 -0.69 0.00 8.71
N GLU A 40 -0.22 -1.10 8.19
CA GLU A 40 1.11 -1.65 8.39
C GLU A 40 1.69 -1.97 7.03
N MET A 41 2.97 -1.73 6.81
CA MET A 41 3.65 -2.06 5.56
C MET A 41 4.96 -2.79 5.82
N SER A 42 5.14 -3.90 5.10
CA SER A 42 6.36 -4.70 5.15
C SER A 42 6.72 -5.25 3.78
N ASP A 43 8.01 -5.53 3.57
CA ASP A 43 8.46 -6.43 2.51
C ASP A 43 8.79 -7.79 3.13
N THR A 44 8.17 -8.82 2.60
CA THR A 44 8.53 -10.19 2.93
C THR A 44 9.30 -10.81 1.77
N ILE A 45 10.51 -11.28 2.05
CA ILE A 45 11.37 -11.97 1.08
C ILE A 45 11.21 -13.46 1.32
N TYR A 46 10.69 -14.16 0.32
CA TYR A 46 10.42 -15.59 0.41
C TYR A 46 11.46 -16.43 -0.34
N HIS A 47 11.81 -17.57 0.24
CA HIS A 47 12.55 -18.62 -0.45
C HIS A 47 11.67 -19.38 -1.43
N GLU A 48 12.27 -19.95 -2.47
CA GLU A 48 11.55 -20.82 -3.41
C GLU A 48 10.87 -21.97 -2.67
N GLY A 49 9.61 -22.22 -3.00
CA GLY A 49 8.80 -23.28 -2.39
C GLY A 49 8.17 -22.93 -1.04
N ALA A 50 8.50 -21.77 -0.46
CA ALA A 50 7.80 -21.30 0.73
C ALA A 50 6.30 -21.15 0.47
N THR A 51 5.49 -21.34 1.51
CA THR A 51 4.03 -21.32 1.39
C THR A 51 3.39 -20.54 2.52
N VAL A 52 2.31 -19.82 2.16
CA VAL A 52 1.33 -19.30 3.11
C VAL A 52 0.10 -20.21 3.04
N GLY A 53 -0.22 -20.85 4.16
CA GLY A 53 -1.32 -21.80 4.26
C GLY A 53 -2.67 -21.18 3.90
N TYR A 54 -3.61 -22.01 3.42
CA TYR A 54 -4.93 -21.52 3.03
C TYR A 54 -5.73 -21.04 4.23
N HIS A 55 -6.06 -19.76 4.27
CA HIS A 55 -6.74 -19.09 5.38
C HIS A 55 -7.60 -17.93 4.89
N GLN A 56 -8.24 -17.22 5.82
CA GLN A 56 -8.95 -15.96 5.57
C GLN A 56 -8.86 -15.06 6.79
N HIS A 57 -8.88 -13.77 6.59
CA HIS A 57 -9.05 -12.79 7.65
C HIS A 57 -10.53 -12.45 7.82
N GLN A 58 -10.99 -12.36 9.06
CA GLN A 58 -12.37 -12.00 9.40
C GLN A 58 -12.56 -10.49 9.47
N LYS A 59 -11.45 -9.75 9.49
CA LYS A 59 -11.41 -8.30 9.56
C LYS A 59 -10.20 -7.80 8.79
N GLY A 60 -10.31 -6.59 8.26
CA GLY A 60 -9.22 -5.89 7.59
C GLY A 60 -9.04 -6.29 6.13
N TYR A 61 -8.14 -5.58 5.49
CA TYR A 61 -7.84 -5.68 4.07
C TYR A 61 -6.36 -5.94 3.89
N GLU A 62 -6.03 -6.74 2.90
CA GLU A 62 -4.66 -7.03 2.51
C GLU A 62 -4.44 -6.58 1.08
N THR A 63 -3.39 -5.84 0.87
CA THR A 63 -2.98 -5.47 -0.48
C THR A 63 -1.53 -5.90 -0.66
N PHE A 64 -1.29 -6.74 -1.64
CA PHE A 64 0.02 -7.27 -1.94
C PHE A 64 0.48 -6.76 -3.30
N GLN A 65 1.68 -6.23 -3.36
CA GLN A 65 2.41 -5.98 -4.60
C GLN A 65 3.49 -7.03 -4.75
N ILE A 66 3.52 -7.73 -5.87
CA ILE A 66 4.68 -8.55 -6.20
C ILE A 66 5.75 -7.61 -6.74
N ALA A 67 6.73 -7.26 -5.89
CA ALA A 67 7.83 -6.37 -6.27
C ALA A 67 8.89 -7.09 -7.10
N ARG A 68 9.09 -8.40 -6.85
CA ARG A 68 10.00 -9.27 -7.60
C ARG A 68 9.55 -10.72 -7.54
N GLY A 69 9.79 -11.48 -8.61
CA GLY A 69 9.51 -12.90 -8.68
C GLY A 69 8.10 -13.25 -9.09
N SER A 70 7.68 -14.46 -8.73
CA SER A 70 6.36 -14.99 -9.08
C SER A 70 5.75 -15.83 -7.94
N VAL A 71 4.43 -15.83 -7.86
CA VAL A 71 3.66 -16.45 -6.77
C VAL A 71 2.48 -17.22 -7.35
N GLU A 72 2.37 -18.53 -7.03
CA GLU A 72 1.13 -19.27 -7.26
C GLU A 72 0.12 -18.86 -6.17
N CYS A 73 -1.01 -18.38 -6.62
CA CYS A 73 -2.10 -17.92 -5.77
C CYS A 73 -3.30 -18.86 -5.88
N VAL A 74 -3.87 -19.24 -4.74
CA VAL A 74 -5.18 -19.91 -4.68
C VAL A 74 -6.13 -19.00 -3.92
N ILE A 75 -7.05 -18.34 -4.63
CA ILE A 75 -8.05 -17.43 -4.05
C ILE A 75 -9.45 -17.98 -4.33
N ARG A 76 -10.22 -18.25 -3.26
CA ARG A 76 -11.57 -18.82 -3.37
C ARG A 76 -11.63 -20.06 -4.29
N GLY A 77 -10.58 -20.92 -4.21
CA GLY A 77 -10.48 -22.13 -5.02
C GLY A 77 -10.05 -21.93 -6.47
N LYS A 78 -9.74 -20.74 -6.89
CA LYS A 78 -9.19 -20.42 -8.22
C LYS A 78 -7.69 -20.27 -8.13
N ARG A 79 -6.94 -20.97 -9.00
CA ARG A 79 -5.48 -20.95 -9.04
C ARG A 79 -4.98 -20.18 -10.25
N PHE A 80 -3.99 -19.33 -10.02
CA PHE A 80 -3.29 -18.58 -11.05
C PHE A 80 -1.87 -18.23 -10.57
N VAL A 81 -1.03 -17.72 -11.48
CA VAL A 81 0.31 -17.20 -11.13
C VAL A 81 0.31 -15.69 -11.28
N ALA A 82 0.66 -15.00 -10.20
CA ALA A 82 0.96 -13.57 -10.19
C ALA A 82 2.46 -13.34 -10.36
N HIS A 83 2.83 -12.22 -10.98
CA HIS A 83 4.20 -11.87 -11.32
C HIS A 83 4.53 -10.44 -10.85
N ALA A 84 5.81 -10.10 -10.89
CA ALA A 84 6.27 -8.74 -10.61
C ALA A 84 5.42 -7.68 -11.35
N GLY A 85 4.96 -6.67 -10.62
CA GLY A 85 4.06 -5.62 -11.08
C GLY A 85 2.55 -5.88 -10.83
N ASP A 86 2.15 -7.13 -10.55
CA ASP A 86 0.76 -7.41 -10.15
C ASP A 86 0.51 -6.92 -8.71
N ILE A 87 -0.71 -6.41 -8.49
CA ILE A 87 -1.23 -6.11 -7.16
C ILE A 87 -2.40 -7.06 -6.88
N ILE A 88 -2.43 -7.66 -5.71
CA ILE A 88 -3.54 -8.49 -5.22
C ILE A 88 -4.19 -7.73 -4.08
N HIS A 89 -5.50 -7.49 -4.16
CA HIS A 89 -6.26 -6.84 -3.11
C HIS A 89 -7.34 -7.77 -2.56
N LEU A 90 -7.28 -8.05 -1.28
CA LEU A 90 -8.17 -8.97 -0.58
C LEU A 90 -9.02 -8.24 0.45
N VAL A 91 -10.32 -8.41 0.31
CA VAL A 91 -11.30 -7.92 1.29
C VAL A 91 -11.53 -8.98 2.37
N PRO A 92 -12.09 -8.61 3.54
CA PRO A 92 -12.43 -9.56 4.61
C PRO A 92 -13.19 -10.79 4.08
N TYR A 93 -12.95 -11.94 4.69
CA TYR A 93 -13.54 -13.24 4.33
C TYR A 93 -13.15 -13.78 2.95
N THR A 94 -12.13 -13.23 2.31
CA THR A 94 -11.54 -13.83 1.10
C THR A 94 -10.56 -14.91 1.50
N SER A 95 -10.92 -16.19 1.27
CA SER A 95 -10.01 -17.31 1.55
C SER A 95 -8.92 -17.40 0.50
N HIS A 96 -7.68 -17.50 0.95
CA HIS A 96 -6.51 -17.49 0.08
C HIS A 96 -5.33 -18.28 0.65
N GLY A 97 -4.41 -18.64 -0.22
CA GLY A 97 -3.13 -19.26 0.10
C GLY A 97 -2.15 -19.05 -1.04
N PHE A 98 -0.86 -19.10 -0.73
CA PHE A 98 0.20 -18.73 -1.66
C PHE A 98 1.34 -19.74 -1.63
N LYS A 99 2.01 -19.90 -2.79
CA LYS A 99 3.27 -20.62 -2.92
C LYS A 99 4.24 -19.79 -3.75
N PHE A 100 5.40 -19.52 -3.21
CA PHE A 100 6.43 -18.70 -3.84
C PHE A 100 7.26 -19.58 -4.78
N LEU A 101 7.38 -19.16 -6.05
CA LEU A 101 7.92 -19.99 -7.13
C LEU A 101 9.38 -19.72 -7.45
N GLU A 102 9.91 -18.59 -6.97
CA GLU A 102 11.27 -18.16 -7.25
C GLU A 102 11.98 -17.74 -5.97
N GLU A 103 13.28 -18.03 -5.90
CA GLU A 103 14.15 -17.65 -4.80
C GLU A 103 14.24 -16.11 -4.69
N GLY A 104 14.06 -15.60 -3.46
CA GLY A 104 14.11 -14.18 -3.17
C GLY A 104 12.93 -13.40 -3.77
N THR A 105 11.77 -14.03 -3.95
CA THR A 105 10.54 -13.32 -4.30
C THR A 105 10.24 -12.25 -3.24
N ILE A 106 10.06 -11.01 -3.67
CA ILE A 106 9.69 -9.89 -2.79
C ILE A 106 8.20 -9.66 -2.90
N TRP A 107 7.54 -9.86 -1.79
CA TRP A 107 6.12 -9.70 -1.59
C TRP A 107 5.90 -8.51 -0.65
N ARG A 108 5.45 -7.39 -1.20
CA ARG A 108 5.17 -6.18 -0.44
C ARG A 108 3.76 -6.23 0.08
N GLU A 109 3.62 -6.11 1.37
CA GLU A 109 2.37 -6.26 2.09
C GLU A 109 1.93 -4.93 2.67
N LEU A 110 0.70 -4.52 2.36
CA LEU A 110 0.02 -3.42 3.00
C LEU A 110 -1.22 -3.96 3.69
N PHE A 111 -1.17 -4.04 5.00
CA PHE A 111 -2.27 -4.46 5.85
C PHE A 111 -3.05 -3.25 6.34
N GLN A 112 -4.36 -3.34 6.28
CA GLN A 112 -5.27 -2.35 6.83
C GLN A 112 -6.18 -3.02 7.84
N GLU A 113 -6.18 -2.52 9.07
CA GLU A 113 -6.95 -3.07 10.20
C GLU A 113 -6.58 -4.54 10.55
N ILE A 114 -5.47 -5.03 10.03
CA ILE A 114 -4.78 -6.26 10.44
C ILE A 114 -3.48 -5.83 11.09
N ASN A 115 -3.11 -6.45 12.18
CA ASN A 115 -1.87 -6.19 12.87
C ASN A 115 -0.97 -7.42 12.78
N MET A 116 -0.28 -7.57 11.65
CA MET A 116 0.54 -8.74 11.36
C MET A 116 1.82 -8.75 12.20
N SER A 117 2.50 -7.62 12.32
CA SER A 117 3.71 -7.51 13.12
C SER A 117 3.45 -7.83 14.59
N GLN A 118 2.31 -7.41 15.14
CA GLN A 118 1.93 -7.80 16.49
C GLN A 118 1.74 -9.33 16.58
N GLY A 119 1.10 -9.92 15.58
CA GLY A 119 0.94 -11.36 15.50
C GLY A 119 2.28 -12.10 15.47
N ILE A 120 3.26 -11.65 14.69
CA ILE A 120 4.61 -12.22 14.65
C ILE A 120 5.30 -12.06 16.01
N MET A 121 5.21 -10.90 16.63
CA MET A 121 5.80 -10.65 17.97
C MET A 121 5.21 -11.55 19.03
N ASP A 122 3.91 -11.72 19.06
CA ASP A 122 3.22 -12.58 20.03
C ASP A 122 3.60 -14.04 19.82
N LYS A 123 3.63 -14.51 18.57
CA LYS A 123 4.12 -15.85 18.21
C LYS A 123 5.54 -16.09 18.70
N ASN A 124 6.45 -15.13 18.47
CA ASN A 124 7.83 -15.22 18.91
C ASN A 124 7.96 -15.21 20.43
N THR A 125 7.15 -14.39 21.12
CA THR A 125 7.10 -14.35 22.59
C THR A 125 6.62 -15.69 23.14
N VAL A 126 5.61 -16.29 22.56
CA VAL A 126 5.12 -17.62 22.95
C VAL A 126 6.19 -18.68 22.69
N ALA A 127 6.83 -18.66 21.51
CA ALA A 127 7.88 -19.62 21.17
C ALA A 127 9.09 -19.56 22.12
N GLN A 128 9.42 -18.37 22.63
CA GLN A 128 10.49 -18.18 23.60
C GLN A 128 10.11 -18.68 25.01
N ASN A 129 8.91 -18.33 25.48
CA ASN A 129 8.49 -18.63 26.86
C ASN A 129 7.86 -20.03 27.00
N TYR A 130 7.25 -20.51 25.94
CA TYR A 130 6.49 -21.76 25.92
C TYR A 130 6.72 -22.53 24.61
N PRO A 131 7.95 -23.02 24.35
CA PRO A 131 8.32 -23.59 23.04
C PRO A 131 7.44 -24.79 22.63
N HIS A 132 6.87 -25.52 23.58
CA HIS A 132 5.98 -26.66 23.32
C HIS A 132 4.64 -26.23 22.68
N TYR A 133 4.19 -25.00 22.87
CA TYR A 133 2.96 -24.51 22.23
C TYR A 133 3.16 -24.13 20.75
N ARG A 134 4.39 -23.89 20.32
CA ARG A 134 4.67 -23.53 18.93
C ARG A 134 4.20 -24.58 17.93
N GLU A 135 4.27 -25.84 18.33
CA GLU A 135 3.90 -27.01 17.51
C GLU A 135 2.53 -27.59 17.87
N ASP A 136 1.84 -27.00 18.85
CA ASP A 136 0.51 -27.43 19.27
C ASP A 136 -0.55 -26.85 18.31
N PRO A 137 -1.23 -27.70 17.49
CA PRO A 137 -2.21 -27.21 16.53
C PRO A 137 -3.41 -26.50 17.18
N GLU A 138 -3.85 -26.99 18.35
CA GLU A 138 -4.99 -26.40 19.06
C GLU A 138 -4.65 -24.99 19.57
N PHE A 139 -3.46 -24.84 20.13
CA PHE A 139 -2.97 -23.52 20.54
C PHE A 139 -2.82 -22.58 19.34
N MET A 140 -2.27 -23.05 18.24
CA MET A 140 -2.08 -22.23 17.03
C MET A 140 -3.42 -21.81 16.40
N ASP A 141 -4.44 -22.65 16.45
CA ASP A 141 -5.78 -22.30 15.97
C ASP A 141 -6.45 -21.26 16.87
N MET A 142 -6.32 -21.39 18.19
CA MET A 142 -6.78 -20.38 19.15
C MET A 142 -6.08 -19.04 18.92
N TYR A 143 -4.76 -19.05 18.81
CA TYR A 143 -3.93 -17.87 18.55
C TYR A 143 -4.34 -17.14 17.26
N ARG A 144 -4.51 -17.88 16.16
CA ARG A 144 -4.99 -17.31 14.90
C ARG A 144 -6.39 -16.69 15.03
N GLY A 145 -7.26 -17.32 15.80
CA GLY A 145 -8.60 -16.79 16.09
C GLY A 145 -8.56 -15.43 16.80
N GLU A 146 -7.66 -15.26 17.77
CA GLU A 146 -7.44 -13.97 18.46
C GLU A 146 -6.97 -12.87 17.47
N HIS A 147 -6.12 -13.23 16.51
CA HIS A 147 -5.65 -12.33 15.47
C HIS A 147 -6.61 -12.22 14.27
N LYS A 148 -7.86 -12.69 14.40
CA LYS A 148 -8.90 -12.62 13.36
C LYS A 148 -8.51 -13.34 12.05
N SER A 149 -7.61 -14.30 12.13
CA SER A 149 -7.26 -15.20 11.04
C SER A 149 -7.89 -16.57 11.27
N LEU A 150 -8.47 -17.14 10.24
CA LEU A 150 -9.11 -18.46 10.30
C LEU A 150 -8.46 -19.38 9.25
N THR A 151 -7.80 -20.44 9.74
CA THR A 151 -7.30 -21.51 8.86
C THR A 151 -8.48 -22.20 8.16
N ARG A 152 -8.33 -22.43 6.87
CA ARG A 152 -9.34 -23.09 6.04
C ARG A 152 -8.78 -24.37 5.44
N LEU A 153 -9.65 -25.33 5.16
CA LEU A 153 -9.27 -26.49 4.37
C LEU A 153 -9.02 -26.05 2.92
N PRO A 154 -7.84 -26.36 2.35
CA PRO A 154 -7.55 -26.00 0.98
C PRO A 154 -8.51 -26.71 0.03
N PRO A 155 -9.11 -26.01 -0.93
CA PRO A 155 -9.94 -26.62 -1.96
C PRO A 155 -9.07 -27.35 -2.99
N VAL A 156 -9.68 -28.19 -3.80
CA VAL A 156 -9.09 -28.61 -5.07
C VAL A 156 -9.16 -27.42 -6.03
N PRO A 157 -8.03 -26.79 -6.40
CA PRO A 157 -8.08 -25.56 -7.13
C PRO A 157 -8.42 -25.78 -8.62
N VAL A 158 -9.05 -24.76 -9.22
CA VAL A 158 -9.31 -24.69 -10.66
C VAL A 158 -8.42 -23.61 -11.26
N ASP A 159 -7.70 -23.95 -12.32
CA ASP A 159 -6.83 -23.01 -13.03
C ASP A 159 -7.67 -21.97 -13.79
N VAL A 160 -7.28 -20.71 -13.65
CA VAL A 160 -7.93 -19.57 -14.32
C VAL A 160 -6.90 -18.57 -14.86
N ASP A 161 -7.29 -17.76 -15.81
CA ASP A 161 -6.51 -16.57 -16.20
C ASP A 161 -6.62 -15.51 -15.08
N LYS A 162 -5.48 -15.05 -14.56
CA LYS A 162 -5.43 -14.04 -13.48
C LYS A 162 -6.20 -12.75 -13.82
N ARG A 163 -6.29 -12.39 -15.12
CA ARG A 163 -7.02 -11.21 -15.59
C ARG A 163 -8.53 -11.32 -15.39
N THR A 164 -9.04 -12.54 -15.15
CA THR A 164 -10.45 -12.76 -14.83
C THR A 164 -10.74 -12.68 -13.32
N MET A 165 -9.69 -12.53 -12.51
CA MET A 165 -9.82 -12.46 -11.07
C MET A 165 -10.08 -11.03 -10.62
N HIS A 166 -11.17 -10.85 -9.87
CA HIS A 166 -11.52 -9.54 -9.33
C HIS A 166 -10.51 -9.03 -8.30
N GLU A 167 -9.79 -9.91 -7.68
CA GLU A 167 -8.78 -9.60 -6.66
C GLU A 167 -7.42 -9.19 -7.26
N VAL A 168 -7.22 -9.36 -8.58
CA VAL A 168 -5.92 -9.09 -9.24
C VAL A 168 -5.97 -7.80 -10.05
N ARG A 169 -4.94 -6.97 -9.88
CA ARG A 169 -4.69 -5.73 -10.62
C ARG A 169 -3.38 -5.89 -11.37
N THR A 170 -3.46 -6.27 -12.66
CA THR A 170 -2.26 -6.30 -13.52
C THR A 170 -1.75 -4.88 -13.79
N PRO A 171 -0.52 -4.70 -14.30
CA PRO A 171 -0.02 -3.37 -14.65
C PRO A 171 -0.95 -2.59 -15.61
N GLU A 172 -1.66 -3.29 -16.49
CA GLU A 172 -2.59 -2.68 -17.44
C GLU A 172 -3.96 -2.34 -16.83
N PHE A 173 -4.29 -2.94 -15.69
CA PHE A 173 -5.58 -2.74 -15.07
C PHE A 173 -5.73 -1.31 -14.51
N ALA A 174 -6.89 -0.71 -14.74
CA ALA A 174 -7.33 0.51 -14.07
C ALA A 174 -8.86 0.52 -13.95
N TYR A 175 -9.39 0.94 -12.80
CA TYR A 175 -10.80 1.31 -12.68
C TYR A 175 -11.08 2.62 -13.41
N SER A 176 -10.15 3.56 -13.29
CA SER A 176 -10.18 4.86 -13.96
C SER A 176 -8.75 5.27 -14.30
N GLU A 177 -8.59 5.99 -15.40
CA GLU A 177 -7.31 6.52 -15.84
C GLU A 177 -7.48 7.98 -16.22
N TYR A 178 -6.59 8.84 -15.70
CA TYR A 178 -6.59 10.26 -15.97
C TYR A 178 -5.21 10.69 -16.45
N SER A 179 -5.20 11.56 -17.46
CA SER A 179 -3.96 12.11 -18.02
C SER A 179 -4.09 13.61 -18.14
N GLY A 180 -3.01 14.31 -17.81
CA GLY A 180 -2.88 15.74 -17.95
C GLY A 180 -1.48 16.13 -18.41
N ASP A 181 -1.21 17.43 -18.38
CA ASP A 181 0.12 17.92 -18.67
C ASP A 181 1.06 17.54 -17.51
N GLY A 182 1.92 16.56 -17.80
CA GLY A 182 2.91 16.07 -16.83
C GLY A 182 2.48 14.91 -15.96
N TYR A 183 1.29 14.31 -16.12
CA TYR A 183 0.91 13.13 -15.38
C TYR A 183 0.02 12.15 -16.15
N ASN A 184 0.12 10.88 -15.79
CA ASN A 184 -0.86 9.83 -16.08
C ASN A 184 -1.05 9.03 -14.81
N ILE A 185 -2.28 8.91 -14.31
CA ILE A 185 -2.61 8.19 -13.08
C ILE A 185 -3.69 7.16 -13.32
N LYS A 186 -3.54 6.00 -12.68
CA LYS A 186 -4.45 4.85 -12.80
C LYS A 186 -4.93 4.40 -11.43
N LEU A 187 -6.23 4.37 -11.23
CA LEU A 187 -6.83 3.83 -10.00
C LEU A 187 -6.76 2.30 -10.01
N LYS A 188 -6.01 1.73 -9.09
CA LYS A 188 -5.84 0.28 -8.89
C LYS A 188 -6.80 -0.30 -7.85
N VAL A 189 -7.04 0.42 -6.76
CA VAL A 189 -7.96 0.04 -5.68
C VAL A 189 -8.78 1.26 -5.29
N GLY A 190 -10.09 1.12 -5.30
CA GLY A 190 -11.01 2.20 -4.98
C GLY A 190 -11.44 2.19 -3.50
N LYS A 191 -11.90 3.33 -3.00
CA LYS A 191 -12.40 3.47 -1.61
C LYS A 191 -13.51 2.49 -1.26
N TRP A 192 -14.32 2.08 -2.23
CA TRP A 192 -15.37 1.07 -2.03
C TRP A 192 -14.83 -0.33 -1.69
N GLU A 193 -13.56 -0.59 -1.97
CA GLU A 193 -12.88 -1.85 -1.65
C GLU A 193 -12.14 -1.80 -0.30
N THR A 194 -12.02 -0.63 0.31
CA THR A 194 -11.23 -0.39 1.53
C THR A 194 -12.06 0.21 2.68
N ASN A 195 -13.37 0.04 2.63
CA ASN A 195 -14.31 0.64 3.60
C ASN A 195 -14.14 2.17 3.71
N GLY A 196 -13.87 2.84 2.60
CA GLY A 196 -13.73 4.29 2.54
C GLY A 196 -12.39 4.84 3.09
N VAL A 197 -11.42 3.98 3.40
CA VAL A 197 -10.19 4.42 4.08
C VAL A 197 -9.15 4.92 3.09
N LYS A 198 -8.97 4.26 1.94
CA LYS A 198 -7.90 4.61 1.00
C LYS A 198 -8.24 4.28 -0.45
N GLU A 199 -7.51 4.92 -1.34
CA GLU A 199 -7.36 4.58 -2.75
C GLU A 199 -5.91 4.15 -2.99
N ILE A 200 -5.67 3.32 -4.01
CA ILE A 200 -4.32 3.01 -4.47
C ILE A 200 -4.22 3.42 -5.92
N TRP A 201 -3.26 4.30 -6.19
CA TRP A 201 -3.01 4.84 -7.51
C TRP A 201 -1.62 4.48 -8.02
N GLU A 202 -1.53 4.17 -9.29
CA GLU A 202 -0.28 4.10 -10.02
C GLU A 202 -0.11 5.38 -10.82
N ALA A 203 1.00 6.09 -10.62
CA ALA A 203 1.24 7.40 -11.19
C ALA A 203 2.53 7.41 -12.03
N HIS A 204 2.42 7.86 -13.27
CA HIS A 204 3.56 8.27 -14.09
C HIS A 204 3.56 9.78 -14.17
N VAL A 205 4.60 10.41 -13.62
CA VAL A 205 4.70 11.86 -13.48
C VAL A 205 5.97 12.38 -14.15
N LYS A 206 5.86 13.55 -14.79
CA LYS A 206 6.94 14.17 -15.55
C LYS A 206 7.76 15.10 -14.69
N GLN A 207 9.04 15.22 -15.06
CA GLN A 207 9.95 16.21 -14.47
C GLN A 207 9.32 17.61 -14.49
N GLY A 208 9.44 18.31 -13.36
CA GLY A 208 8.93 19.66 -13.18
C GLY A 208 7.50 19.76 -12.66
N LEU A 209 6.75 18.63 -12.61
CA LEU A 209 5.47 18.63 -11.94
C LEU A 209 5.68 18.93 -10.45
N GLN A 210 4.84 19.81 -9.91
CA GLN A 210 4.87 20.18 -8.50
C GLN A 210 3.47 20.03 -7.91
N VAL A 211 3.40 19.43 -6.75
CA VAL A 211 2.18 19.24 -5.97
C VAL A 211 2.41 19.82 -4.58
N ASP A 212 1.70 20.89 -4.27
CA ASP A 212 1.76 21.53 -2.97
C ASP A 212 0.53 21.11 -2.17
N TYR A 213 0.76 20.36 -1.12
CA TYR A 213 -0.27 20.01 -0.13
C TYR A 213 0.01 20.80 1.14
N ALA A 214 -0.96 21.56 1.54
CA ALA A 214 -0.76 22.35 2.73
C ALA A 214 -1.63 21.90 3.89
N TYR A 215 -2.43 20.85 3.74
CA TYR A 215 -3.33 20.43 4.80
C TYR A 215 -2.98 19.07 5.37
N PRO A 216 -2.87 18.98 6.70
CA PRO A 216 -2.65 17.69 7.33
C PRO A 216 -3.91 16.81 7.23
N HIS A 217 -3.78 15.69 6.57
CA HIS A 217 -4.80 14.65 6.54
C HIS A 217 -4.89 13.96 7.90
N ALA A 218 -6.07 13.46 8.25
CA ALA A 218 -6.23 12.66 9.47
C ALA A 218 -5.66 11.24 9.31
N ASN A 219 -5.32 10.85 8.09
CA ASN A 219 -4.68 9.61 7.74
C ASN A 219 -3.24 9.87 7.28
N TRP A 220 -2.43 8.83 7.12
CA TRP A 220 -1.10 8.96 6.55
C TRP A 220 -1.12 8.71 5.04
N GLU A 221 -0.13 9.25 4.35
CA GLU A 221 0.12 9.02 2.93
C GLU A 221 1.43 8.26 2.74
N LEU A 222 1.47 7.47 1.69
CA LEU A 222 2.57 6.57 1.45
C LEU A 222 2.84 6.46 -0.05
N TYR A 223 3.99 6.99 -0.47
CA TYR A 223 4.42 6.97 -1.86
C TYR A 223 5.64 6.07 -2.03
N TYR A 224 5.48 5.00 -2.80
CA TYR A 224 6.60 4.16 -3.18
C TYR A 224 7.12 4.59 -4.56
N VAL A 225 8.39 4.97 -4.62
CA VAL A 225 9.05 5.39 -5.85
C VAL A 225 9.64 4.15 -6.54
N MET A 226 9.03 3.75 -7.66
CA MET A 226 9.49 2.61 -8.46
C MET A 226 10.63 3.01 -9.40
N SER A 227 10.59 4.23 -9.95
CA SER A 227 11.66 4.83 -10.78
C SER A 227 11.58 6.34 -10.77
N GLY A 228 12.66 7.01 -11.19
CA GLY A 228 12.76 8.46 -11.20
C GLY A 228 13.11 9.04 -9.83
N ALA A 229 12.84 10.34 -9.61
CA ALA A 229 13.18 11.01 -8.36
C ALA A 229 12.17 12.09 -7.97
N LEU A 230 11.80 12.11 -6.69
CA LEU A 230 10.92 13.09 -6.07
C LEU A 230 11.71 13.89 -5.03
N GLU A 231 11.61 15.21 -5.05
CA GLU A 231 11.98 16.05 -3.91
C GLU A 231 10.72 16.24 -3.06
N VAL A 232 10.84 15.93 -1.79
CA VAL A 232 9.72 16.01 -0.84
C VAL A 232 10.12 16.90 0.31
N THR A 233 9.24 17.83 0.67
CA THR A 233 9.40 18.68 1.84
C THR A 233 8.28 18.41 2.83
N VAL A 234 8.64 18.03 4.07
CA VAL A 234 7.70 17.78 5.16
C VAL A 234 8.17 18.55 6.38
N LEU A 235 7.33 19.40 6.96
CA LEU A 235 7.67 20.22 8.14
C LEU A 235 8.97 21.02 8.00
N GLY A 236 9.30 21.44 6.78
CA GLY A 236 10.54 22.19 6.51
C GLY A 236 11.78 21.31 6.31
N GLU A 237 11.69 20.01 6.46
CA GLU A 237 12.74 19.05 6.08
C GLU A 237 12.56 18.67 4.61
N THR A 238 13.62 18.84 3.82
CA THR A 238 13.62 18.49 2.39
C THR A 238 14.57 17.32 2.13
N PHE A 239 14.08 16.33 1.39
CA PHE A 239 14.87 15.17 1.00
C PHE A 239 14.51 14.71 -0.42
N VAL A 240 15.36 13.88 -1.02
CA VAL A 240 15.12 13.27 -2.33
C VAL A 240 14.82 11.78 -2.14
N ALA A 241 13.69 11.35 -2.67
CA ALA A 241 13.29 9.95 -2.76
C ALA A 241 13.54 9.45 -4.19
N GLY A 242 14.44 8.49 -4.34
CA GLY A 242 14.73 7.79 -5.58
C GLY A 242 14.09 6.39 -5.63
N PRO A 243 14.49 5.53 -6.58
CA PRO A 243 13.98 4.16 -6.67
C PRO A 243 14.17 3.39 -5.37
N ASP A 244 13.21 2.51 -5.05
CA ASP A 244 13.16 1.71 -3.82
C ASP A 244 13.09 2.55 -2.53
N CYS A 245 12.62 3.80 -2.65
CA CYS A 245 12.30 4.62 -1.50
C CYS A 245 10.79 4.64 -1.25
N LEU A 246 10.44 4.61 0.02
CA LEU A 246 9.10 4.83 0.52
C LEU A 246 9.05 6.19 1.21
N VAL A 247 8.18 7.08 0.76
CA VAL A 247 7.89 8.36 1.41
C VAL A 247 6.70 8.16 2.32
N HIS A 248 6.88 8.36 3.60
CA HIS A 248 5.84 8.25 4.62
C HIS A 248 5.50 9.62 5.19
N ILE A 249 4.29 10.09 4.99
CA ILE A 249 3.78 11.33 5.55
C ILE A 249 2.79 10.98 6.66
N PRO A 250 3.17 11.17 7.93
CA PRO A 250 2.26 10.89 9.05
C PRO A 250 1.03 11.78 9.04
N PRO A 251 -0.05 11.41 9.75
CA PRO A 251 -1.21 12.25 9.91
C PRO A 251 -0.85 13.66 10.40
N PHE A 252 -1.57 14.65 9.89
CA PHE A 252 -1.43 16.06 10.27
C PHE A 252 -0.09 16.71 9.89
N HIS A 253 0.60 16.20 8.87
CA HIS A 253 1.86 16.79 8.36
C HIS A 253 1.63 17.40 6.97
N ALA A 254 1.80 18.72 6.89
CA ALA A 254 1.81 19.41 5.60
C ALA A 254 3.09 19.05 4.82
N HIS A 255 2.95 18.90 3.50
CA HIS A 255 4.07 18.54 2.65
C HIS A 255 3.92 19.10 1.23
N SER A 256 5.01 19.10 0.49
CA SER A 256 5.03 19.35 -0.94
C SER A 256 5.92 18.33 -1.66
N ILE A 257 5.60 18.08 -2.93
CA ILE A 257 6.34 17.15 -3.78
C ILE A 257 6.69 17.84 -5.08
N ARG A 258 7.96 17.77 -5.49
CA ARG A 258 8.44 18.20 -6.79
C ARG A 258 9.10 17.03 -7.51
N VAL A 259 8.71 16.80 -8.75
CA VAL A 259 9.29 15.74 -9.59
C VAL A 259 10.60 16.23 -10.18
N LEU A 260 11.71 15.60 -9.78
CA LEU A 260 13.06 15.94 -10.25
C LEU A 260 13.44 15.23 -11.55
N GLU A 261 12.94 14.00 -11.71
CA GLU A 261 13.11 13.16 -12.89
C GLU A 261 11.77 12.48 -13.19
N ASP A 262 11.48 12.17 -14.45
CA ASP A 262 10.28 11.39 -14.81
C ASP A 262 10.16 10.19 -13.90
N ALA A 263 9.06 10.08 -13.15
CA ALA A 263 8.93 9.10 -12.10
C ALA A 263 7.70 8.20 -12.27
N HIS A 264 7.85 6.96 -11.81
CA HIS A 264 6.79 5.98 -11.65
C HIS A 264 6.60 5.72 -10.15
N VAL A 265 5.41 5.98 -9.65
CA VAL A 265 5.09 5.98 -8.21
C VAL A 265 3.83 5.17 -7.97
N LEU A 266 3.84 4.36 -6.91
CA LEU A 266 2.61 3.85 -6.32
C LEU A 266 2.25 4.71 -5.12
N ASP A 267 1.09 5.33 -5.19
CA ASP A 267 0.46 6.04 -4.09
C ASP A 267 -0.51 5.09 -3.40
N TYR A 268 -0.18 4.71 -2.17
CA TYR A 268 -1.03 3.83 -1.35
C TYR A 268 -2.11 4.60 -0.57
N GLY A 269 -2.33 5.83 -0.97
CA GLY A 269 -3.46 6.64 -0.68
C GLY A 269 -3.70 7.01 0.77
N GLY A 270 -4.01 8.28 0.93
CA GLY A 270 -4.53 8.87 2.14
C GLY A 270 -6.03 9.11 2.09
N GLU A 271 -6.46 10.10 2.84
CA GLU A 271 -7.87 10.53 2.89
C GLU A 271 -8.31 11.37 1.68
N THR A 272 -7.41 11.67 0.74
CA THR A 272 -7.75 12.45 -0.45
C THR A 272 -8.74 11.66 -1.29
N ASP A 273 -9.87 12.26 -1.60
CA ASP A 273 -10.81 11.73 -2.58
C ASP A 273 -10.29 12.06 -3.99
N LEU A 274 -9.15 11.45 -4.37
CA LEU A 274 -8.48 11.78 -5.63
C LEU A 274 -9.34 11.39 -6.83
N LEU A 275 -10.04 10.25 -6.75
CA LEU A 275 -11.00 9.86 -7.80
C LEU A 275 -12.05 10.95 -8.01
N ALA A 276 -12.73 11.37 -6.94
CA ALA A 276 -13.77 12.40 -7.05
C ALA A 276 -13.21 13.76 -7.51
N LEU A 277 -11.99 14.10 -7.09
CA LEU A 277 -11.29 15.30 -7.58
C LEU A 277 -11.06 15.23 -9.10
N MET A 278 -10.58 14.08 -9.59
CA MET A 278 -10.29 13.92 -11.03
C MET A 278 -11.56 13.90 -11.87
N GLU A 279 -12.61 13.24 -11.41
CA GLU A 279 -13.93 13.24 -12.07
C GLU A 279 -14.51 14.66 -12.18
N ASP A 280 -14.44 15.43 -11.10
CA ASP A 280 -14.94 16.80 -11.10
C ASP A 280 -14.05 17.74 -11.95
N LEU A 281 -12.72 17.53 -11.99
CA LEU A 281 -11.82 18.27 -12.87
C LEU A 281 -12.11 18.01 -14.35
N ASP A 282 -12.33 16.75 -14.72
CA ASP A 282 -12.73 16.38 -16.08
C ASP A 282 -14.07 17.01 -16.47
N SER A 283 -15.03 16.99 -15.55
CA SER A 283 -16.33 17.63 -15.75
C SER A 283 -16.21 19.15 -15.93
N LEU A 284 -15.38 19.81 -15.13
CA LEU A 284 -15.12 21.25 -15.28
C LEU A 284 -14.45 21.55 -16.60
N ASN A 285 -13.43 20.79 -16.99
CA ASN A 285 -12.73 20.97 -18.25
C ASN A 285 -13.67 20.81 -19.46
N ALA A 286 -14.59 19.85 -19.39
CA ALA A 286 -15.54 19.57 -20.46
C ALA A 286 -16.68 20.61 -20.57
N HIS A 287 -17.15 21.15 -19.46
CA HIS A 287 -18.41 21.92 -19.42
C HIS A 287 -18.26 23.35 -18.95
N GLN A 288 -17.22 23.70 -18.19
CA GLN A 288 -17.00 25.00 -17.57
C GLN A 288 -15.49 25.34 -17.49
N PRO A 289 -14.75 25.27 -18.64
CA PRO A 289 -13.29 25.43 -18.61
C PRO A 289 -12.84 26.79 -18.07
N GLU A 290 -13.66 27.83 -18.21
CA GLU A 290 -13.38 29.16 -17.67
C GLU A 290 -13.22 29.19 -16.16
N LYS A 291 -13.82 28.23 -15.45
CA LYS A 291 -13.67 28.10 -14.00
C LYS A 291 -12.29 27.59 -13.57
N LEU A 292 -11.60 26.86 -14.44
CA LEU A 292 -10.23 26.40 -14.16
C LEU A 292 -9.24 27.58 -14.12
N GLU A 293 -9.58 28.70 -14.77
CA GLU A 293 -8.78 29.92 -14.77
C GLU A 293 -9.15 30.87 -13.59
N ASP A 294 -10.28 30.64 -12.92
CA ASP A 294 -10.71 31.43 -11.77
C ASP A 294 -10.00 30.94 -10.50
N ALA A 295 -9.00 31.71 -10.06
CA ALA A 295 -8.20 31.37 -8.87
C ALA A 295 -9.05 31.24 -7.59
N ALA A 296 -10.08 32.08 -7.42
CA ALA A 296 -10.93 32.01 -6.23
C ALA A 296 -11.81 30.76 -6.24
N PHE A 297 -12.36 30.42 -7.40
CA PHE A 297 -13.10 29.17 -7.57
C PHE A 297 -12.19 27.96 -7.35
N MET A 298 -11.01 27.91 -7.97
CA MET A 298 -10.08 26.79 -7.83
C MET A 298 -9.56 26.64 -6.40
N GLN A 299 -9.38 27.72 -5.65
CA GLN A 299 -9.05 27.63 -4.25
C GLN A 299 -10.19 26.96 -3.43
N GLN A 300 -11.44 27.34 -3.69
CA GLN A 300 -12.60 26.72 -3.06
C GLN A 300 -12.77 25.26 -3.48
N PHE A 301 -12.57 24.98 -4.77
CA PHE A 301 -12.63 23.65 -5.34
C PHE A 301 -11.61 22.72 -4.70
N LYS A 302 -10.35 23.12 -4.63
CA LYS A 302 -9.28 22.33 -3.98
C LYS A 302 -9.59 22.09 -2.51
N ARG A 303 -10.16 23.07 -1.79
CA ARG A 303 -10.58 22.89 -0.39
C ARG A 303 -11.63 21.79 -0.23
N LYS A 304 -12.58 21.66 -1.15
CA LYS A 304 -13.60 20.61 -1.14
C LYS A 304 -12.97 19.20 -1.06
N TYR A 305 -11.87 19.01 -1.77
CA TYR A 305 -11.14 17.74 -1.83
C TYR A 305 -9.97 17.66 -0.86
N ARG A 306 -9.91 18.58 0.11
CA ARG A 306 -8.81 18.64 1.09
C ARG A 306 -7.42 18.86 0.47
N CYS A 307 -7.37 19.27 -0.79
CA CYS A 307 -6.16 19.73 -1.48
C CYS A 307 -5.99 21.21 -1.22
N TYR A 308 -5.37 21.58 -0.11
CA TYR A 308 -5.11 22.98 0.19
C TYR A 308 -3.72 23.37 -0.29
N VAL A 309 -3.67 24.36 -1.17
CA VAL A 309 -2.47 25.17 -1.32
C VAL A 309 -2.60 26.30 -0.30
N THR A 310 -1.77 26.28 0.72
CA THR A 310 -1.67 27.44 1.60
C THR A 310 -0.45 28.26 1.20
N ASP A 311 -0.61 29.58 1.19
CA ASP A 311 0.51 30.53 1.21
C ASP A 311 1.19 30.52 2.62
N CYS A 312 1.07 29.42 3.36
CA CYS A 312 1.76 29.28 4.62
C CYS A 312 3.25 29.20 4.36
N ASP A 313 3.97 30.23 4.70
CA ASP A 313 5.40 30.15 5.00
C ASP A 313 5.57 28.94 5.95
N MET A 314 6.03 27.81 5.42
CA MET A 314 6.52 26.70 6.22
C MET A 314 7.82 27.16 6.87
N LYS A 315 7.70 27.87 7.99
CA LYS A 315 8.81 28.28 8.84
C LYS A 315 8.92 27.34 10.01
#